data_a274b7f4e00606726cb01597d12dce60
#
_entry.id   a274b7f4e00606726cb01597d12dce60
#
_cell.length_a   1.000
_cell.length_b   1.000
_cell.length_c   1.000
_cell.angle_alpha   90.00
_cell.angle_beta   90.00
_cell.angle_gamma   90.00
#
_symmetry.space_group_name_H-M   'P 1'
#
loop_
_entity.id
_entity.type
_entity.pdbx_description
1 polymer ?
#
loop_
_entity_poly.entity_id
_entity_poly.type
_entity_poly.pdbx_seq_one_letter_code
_entity_poly.pdbx_strand_id
1 'polypeptide(L)'
;MTTTGEVHPSLPHHPSNSLPDGAGLRGQVERLVRDSVPNGAVVSARLAGSCIDAFLAHDGDPRTAAQAVAAECTHFGELQTVHGLSDDDLTVALRAIGRGLRRHVMPVLLRQLDQLDSEALSRSVQEYLMRILGHIRQGMQTMQRFHALAPERRRHALSRAAFGAGDVRTLRGFALACGLDPAVRLTPVVATDPDATLDLALRDRDDVLAGTAPGEGAVPATWTNAQVRRRSGVDVARGPVVPLVELPEAARLTRTTAAVAAPGVPVTQTRDVLTQVMVHGSPLLADLVTGSRLGPFLELPAVRRAALGRTVLDWLEHGTPVNVLARQTGTPAQTIHTRLATAKRMLDDPLTDPDRRLELLVALRLAVPSWEAEVRSA
;
A
#
# COMPACT_ATOMS: atom_id res chain seq x y z
N MET A 1 -18.31 -43.08 -52.38
CA MET A 1 -18.72 -41.75 -51.94
C MET A 1 -17.53 -41.17 -51.21
N THR A 2 -16.79 -40.37 -51.95
CA THR A 2 -15.53 -39.71 -51.55
C THR A 2 -15.87 -38.34 -50.97
N THR A 3 -15.48 -38.12 -49.71
CA THR A 3 -15.57 -36.78 -49.09
C THR A 3 -14.18 -36.16 -49.09
N THR A 4 -14.09 -35.12 -49.88
CA THR A 4 -12.94 -34.24 -50.09
C THR A 4 -12.73 -33.39 -48.81
N GLY A 5 -11.55 -33.53 -48.17
CA GLY A 5 -11.15 -32.61 -47.08
C GLY A 5 -10.57 -31.33 -47.70
N GLU A 6 -11.18 -30.21 -47.34
CA GLU A 6 -10.65 -28.87 -47.63
C GLU A 6 -9.46 -28.57 -46.73
N VAL A 7 -8.31 -28.37 -47.39
CA VAL A 7 -7.09 -27.85 -46.73
C VAL A 7 -7.18 -26.35 -46.67
N HIS A 8 -7.39 -25.76 -45.45
CA HIS A 8 -7.24 -24.34 -45.22
C HIS A 8 -5.77 -23.92 -45.38
N PRO A 9 -5.45 -22.90 -46.15
CA PRO A 9 -4.12 -22.39 -46.28
C PRO A 9 -3.73 -21.67 -44.96
N SER A 10 -2.67 -22.10 -44.34
CA SER A 10 -1.99 -21.46 -43.21
C SER A 10 -1.55 -20.06 -43.60
N LEU A 11 -2.04 -19.06 -42.89
CA LEU A 11 -1.57 -17.67 -42.98
C LEU A 11 -0.06 -17.63 -42.66
N PRO A 12 0.74 -16.85 -43.39
CA PRO A 12 2.16 -16.72 -43.14
C PRO A 12 2.38 -16.05 -41.77
N HIS A 13 3.17 -16.69 -40.94
CA HIS A 13 3.71 -16.10 -39.72
C HIS A 13 4.49 -14.82 -40.07
N HIS A 14 3.94 -13.66 -39.72
CA HIS A 14 4.70 -12.43 -39.71
C HIS A 14 5.88 -12.59 -38.72
N PRO A 15 7.11 -12.30 -39.10
CA PRO A 15 8.22 -12.25 -38.17
C PRO A 15 7.89 -11.18 -37.13
N SER A 16 7.91 -11.55 -35.86
CA SER A 16 7.86 -10.65 -34.71
C SER A 16 8.99 -9.63 -34.86
N ASN A 17 8.63 -8.44 -35.34
CA ASN A 17 9.51 -7.27 -35.36
C ASN A 17 9.77 -6.90 -33.88
N SER A 18 10.87 -7.41 -33.32
CA SER A 18 11.40 -6.95 -32.05
C SER A 18 11.64 -5.46 -32.17
N LEU A 19 10.97 -4.68 -31.31
CA LEU A 19 11.23 -3.25 -31.11
C LEU A 19 12.74 -3.04 -31.03
N PRO A 20 13.31 -2.03 -31.74
CA PRO A 20 14.69 -1.63 -31.51
C PRO A 20 14.80 -1.28 -30.04
N ASP A 21 15.82 -1.83 -29.34
CA ASP A 21 16.08 -1.77 -27.92
C ASP A 21 15.59 -0.45 -27.29
N GLY A 22 14.42 -0.46 -26.63
CA GLY A 22 13.86 0.70 -25.94
C GLY A 22 14.85 1.27 -24.91
N ALA A 23 15.71 0.42 -24.38
CA ALA A 23 16.81 0.79 -23.49
C ALA A 23 17.85 1.70 -24.18
N GLY A 24 18.13 1.50 -25.46
CA GLY A 24 19.07 2.33 -26.24
C GLY A 24 18.52 3.75 -26.51
N LEU A 25 17.24 3.83 -26.86
CA LEU A 25 16.53 5.11 -27.09
C LEU A 25 16.40 5.90 -25.77
N ARG A 26 16.03 5.25 -24.68
CA ARG A 26 15.97 5.85 -23.35
C ARG A 26 17.30 6.46 -22.93
N GLY A 27 18.39 5.71 -23.03
CA GLY A 27 19.73 6.19 -22.67
C GLY A 27 20.23 7.37 -23.52
N GLN A 28 19.80 7.48 -24.79
CA GLN A 28 20.13 8.62 -25.64
C GLN A 28 19.38 9.89 -25.21
N VAL A 29 18.10 9.77 -24.86
CA VAL A 29 17.29 10.91 -24.43
C VAL A 29 17.67 11.35 -23.01
N GLU A 30 17.94 10.43 -22.09
CA GLU A 30 18.44 10.75 -20.75
C GLU A 30 19.77 11.54 -20.83
N ARG A 31 20.68 11.19 -21.75
CA ARG A 31 21.90 11.96 -22.00
C ARG A 31 21.60 13.35 -22.53
N LEU A 32 20.72 13.46 -23.52
CA LEU A 32 20.38 14.74 -24.17
C LEU A 32 19.68 15.71 -23.16
N VAL A 33 18.90 15.21 -22.23
CA VAL A 33 18.28 16.03 -21.16
C VAL A 33 19.33 16.41 -20.12
N ARG A 34 20.20 15.48 -19.72
CA ARG A 34 21.29 15.74 -18.76
C ARG A 34 22.24 16.83 -19.25
N ASP A 35 22.57 16.81 -20.54
CA ASP A 35 23.44 17.81 -21.16
C ASP A 35 22.78 19.19 -21.33
N SER A 36 21.43 19.23 -21.30
CA SER A 36 20.65 20.45 -21.49
C SER A 36 20.20 21.14 -20.19
N VAL A 37 20.20 20.45 -19.03
CA VAL A 37 19.68 20.97 -17.75
C VAL A 37 20.64 20.63 -16.59
N PRO A 38 21.65 21.51 -16.30
CA PRO A 38 22.73 21.22 -15.35
C PRO A 38 22.27 20.97 -13.90
N ASN A 39 21.28 21.69 -13.39
CA ASN A 39 20.91 21.69 -11.97
C ASN A 39 19.73 20.78 -11.57
N GLY A 40 19.02 20.21 -12.51
CA GLY A 40 17.88 19.30 -12.29
C GLY A 40 18.01 17.98 -13.06
N ALA A 41 19.19 17.72 -13.61
CA ALA A 41 19.46 16.77 -14.66
C ALA A 41 18.92 15.36 -14.40
N VAL A 42 19.03 14.83 -13.17
CA VAL A 42 18.64 13.43 -12.89
C VAL A 42 17.11 13.24 -12.86
N VAL A 43 16.38 14.16 -12.23
CA VAL A 43 14.92 14.09 -12.16
C VAL A 43 14.30 14.36 -13.52
N SER A 44 14.81 15.36 -14.26
CA SER A 44 14.33 15.70 -15.59
C SER A 44 14.64 14.63 -16.63
N ALA A 45 15.81 13.97 -16.57
CA ALA A 45 16.17 12.86 -17.45
C ALA A 45 15.27 11.64 -17.27
N ARG A 46 14.97 11.28 -16.03
CA ARG A 46 14.06 10.16 -15.72
C ARG A 46 12.65 10.44 -16.23
N LEU A 47 12.12 11.64 -15.98
CA LEU A 47 10.80 12.02 -16.47
C LEU A 47 10.74 12.00 -18.00
N ALA A 48 11.77 12.51 -18.67
CA ALA A 48 11.84 12.49 -20.12
C ALA A 48 11.84 11.06 -20.67
N GLY A 49 12.59 10.14 -20.04
CA GLY A 49 12.56 8.72 -20.38
C GLY A 49 11.14 8.13 -20.24
N SER A 50 10.51 8.30 -19.08
CA SER A 50 9.15 7.81 -18.84
C SER A 50 8.13 8.38 -19.84
N CYS A 51 8.23 9.65 -20.19
CA CYS A 51 7.35 10.28 -21.18
C CYS A 51 7.52 9.68 -22.58
N ILE A 52 8.74 9.36 -22.98
CA ILE A 52 9.01 8.76 -24.30
C ILE A 52 8.54 7.32 -24.32
N ASP A 53 8.86 6.55 -23.29
CA ASP A 53 8.41 5.15 -23.16
C ASP A 53 6.88 5.06 -23.22
N ALA A 54 6.17 5.96 -22.52
CA ALA A 54 4.71 6.00 -22.54
C ALA A 54 4.14 6.35 -23.92
N PHE A 55 4.74 7.31 -24.63
CA PHE A 55 4.26 7.67 -25.95
C PHE A 55 4.47 6.55 -26.96
N LEU A 56 5.59 5.80 -26.86
CA LEU A 56 5.83 4.60 -27.66
C LEU A 56 4.88 3.46 -27.32
N ALA A 57 4.69 3.18 -26.04
CA ALA A 57 3.85 2.07 -25.55
C ALA A 57 2.36 2.23 -25.93
N HIS A 58 1.94 3.45 -26.25
CA HIS A 58 0.57 3.76 -26.64
C HIS A 58 0.46 4.23 -28.11
N ASP A 59 1.37 3.76 -28.98
CA ASP A 59 1.33 3.98 -30.44
C ASP A 59 1.17 5.46 -30.86
N GLY A 60 1.68 6.38 -30.04
CA GLY A 60 1.56 7.82 -30.28
C GLY A 60 0.20 8.44 -29.96
N ASP A 61 -0.72 7.73 -29.26
CA ASP A 61 -1.96 8.34 -28.76
C ASP A 61 -1.65 9.31 -27.61
N PRO A 62 -1.89 10.63 -27.79
CA PRO A 62 -1.49 11.65 -26.83
C PRO A 62 -2.27 11.59 -25.52
N ARG A 63 -3.50 11.07 -25.52
CA ARG A 63 -4.35 11.02 -24.33
C ARG A 63 -3.95 9.90 -23.40
N THR A 64 -3.89 8.70 -23.92
CA THR A 64 -3.54 7.51 -23.16
C THR A 64 -2.11 7.57 -22.66
N ALA A 65 -1.17 8.02 -23.51
CA ALA A 65 0.22 8.21 -23.12
C ALA A 65 0.38 9.25 -22.00
N ALA A 66 -0.31 10.41 -22.08
CA ALA A 66 -0.25 11.44 -21.05
C ALA A 66 -0.86 10.96 -19.72
N GLN A 67 -1.93 10.19 -19.78
CA GLN A 67 -2.56 9.60 -18.58
C GLN A 67 -1.62 8.61 -17.89
N ALA A 68 -0.89 7.80 -18.64
CA ALA A 68 0.09 6.85 -18.10
C ALA A 68 1.20 7.50 -17.28
N VAL A 69 1.63 8.71 -17.64
CA VAL A 69 2.69 9.47 -16.94
C VAL A 69 2.16 10.60 -16.05
N ALA A 70 0.83 10.77 -15.95
CA ALA A 70 0.22 11.89 -15.24
C ALA A 70 0.74 12.06 -13.80
N ALA A 71 0.83 10.96 -13.05
CA ALA A 71 1.30 10.97 -11.68
C ALA A 71 2.78 11.38 -11.57
N GLU A 72 3.64 10.94 -12.49
CA GLU A 72 5.06 11.32 -12.52
C GLU A 72 5.24 12.79 -12.89
N CYS A 73 4.48 13.28 -13.86
CA CYS A 73 4.48 14.68 -14.28
C CYS A 73 4.00 15.59 -13.15
N THR A 74 2.92 15.25 -12.46
CA THR A 74 2.41 16.00 -11.31
C THR A 74 3.46 16.06 -10.19
N HIS A 75 4.06 14.93 -9.85
CA HIS A 75 5.11 14.87 -8.83
C HIS A 75 6.36 15.69 -9.22
N PHE A 76 6.73 15.67 -10.49
CA PHE A 76 7.82 16.53 -10.98
C PHE A 76 7.47 18.00 -10.74
N GLY A 77 6.25 18.44 -11.05
CA GLY A 77 5.79 19.81 -10.79
C GLY A 77 5.84 20.19 -9.30
N GLU A 78 5.47 19.27 -8.41
CA GLU A 78 5.57 19.46 -6.96
C GLU A 78 7.02 19.69 -6.52
N LEU A 79 7.96 18.86 -7.00
CA LEU A 79 9.39 18.99 -6.69
C LEU A 79 9.99 20.28 -7.26
N GLN A 80 9.58 20.73 -8.45
CA GLN A 80 10.02 22.00 -9.04
C GLN A 80 9.77 23.16 -8.08
N THR A 81 8.57 23.21 -7.49
CA THR A 81 8.21 24.27 -6.54
C THR A 81 9.04 24.21 -5.25
N VAL A 82 9.30 23.00 -4.74
CA VAL A 82 10.07 22.80 -3.50
C VAL A 82 11.55 23.16 -3.69
N HIS A 83 12.12 22.83 -4.85
CA HIS A 83 13.53 23.09 -5.14
C HIS A 83 13.79 24.47 -5.77
N GLY A 84 12.75 25.29 -5.96
CA GLY A 84 12.87 26.63 -6.53
C GLY A 84 13.35 26.64 -7.97
N LEU A 85 13.05 25.56 -8.73
CA LEU A 85 13.42 25.48 -10.15
C LEU A 85 12.56 26.48 -10.96
N SER A 86 13.16 27.10 -11.95
CA SER A 86 12.52 28.17 -12.73
C SER A 86 11.59 27.62 -13.84
N ASP A 87 10.69 28.48 -14.35
CA ASP A 87 9.88 28.17 -15.54
C ASP A 87 10.77 27.94 -16.78
N ASP A 88 11.99 28.52 -16.82
CA ASP A 88 12.95 28.28 -17.86
C ASP A 88 13.47 26.85 -17.86
N ASP A 89 13.77 26.27 -16.67
CA ASP A 89 14.19 24.88 -16.55
C ASP A 89 13.10 23.93 -17.04
N LEU A 90 11.83 24.22 -16.73
CA LEU A 90 10.68 23.48 -17.22
C LEU A 90 10.58 23.55 -18.75
N THR A 91 10.76 24.75 -19.30
CA THR A 91 10.72 24.98 -20.76
C THR A 91 11.83 24.20 -21.46
N VAL A 92 13.05 24.18 -20.90
CA VAL A 92 14.18 23.42 -21.42
C VAL A 92 13.88 21.90 -21.38
N ALA A 93 13.34 21.38 -20.27
CA ALA A 93 12.98 19.97 -20.14
C ALA A 93 11.92 19.56 -21.17
N LEU A 94 10.85 20.34 -21.35
CA LEU A 94 9.81 20.06 -22.34
C LEU A 94 10.31 20.13 -23.78
N ARG A 95 11.18 21.09 -24.10
CA ARG A 95 11.85 21.17 -25.42
C ARG A 95 12.73 19.94 -25.67
N ALA A 96 13.42 19.44 -24.64
CA ALA A 96 14.23 18.23 -24.75
C ALA A 96 13.38 16.99 -25.01
N ILE A 97 12.26 16.82 -24.28
CA ILE A 97 11.27 15.74 -24.52
C ILE A 97 10.74 15.84 -25.96
N GLY A 98 10.31 17.03 -26.40
CA GLY A 98 9.78 17.24 -27.75
C GLY A 98 10.81 16.98 -28.86
N ARG A 99 12.09 17.30 -28.64
CA ARG A 99 13.17 16.95 -29.58
C ARG A 99 13.40 15.45 -29.62
N GLY A 100 13.40 14.78 -28.45
CA GLY A 100 13.55 13.34 -28.34
C GLY A 100 12.45 12.59 -29.07
N LEU A 101 11.19 12.97 -28.84
CA LEU A 101 10.03 12.40 -29.53
C LEU A 101 10.15 12.54 -31.04
N ARG A 102 10.43 13.75 -31.54
CA ARG A 102 10.56 13.99 -32.99
C ARG A 102 11.72 13.26 -33.62
N ARG A 103 12.87 13.23 -32.98
CA ARG A 103 14.10 12.68 -33.58
C ARG A 103 14.16 11.14 -33.51
N HIS A 104 13.62 10.55 -32.44
CA HIS A 104 13.84 9.13 -32.16
C HIS A 104 12.56 8.30 -32.22
N VAL A 105 11.39 8.87 -31.85
CA VAL A 105 10.15 8.13 -31.73
C VAL A 105 9.31 8.22 -32.99
N MET A 106 9.14 9.41 -33.56
CA MET A 106 8.34 9.58 -34.79
C MET A 106 8.79 8.67 -35.93
N PRO A 107 10.10 8.53 -36.25
CA PRO A 107 10.54 7.63 -37.31
C PRO A 107 10.23 6.16 -37.06
N VAL A 108 10.15 5.74 -35.81
CA VAL A 108 9.78 4.36 -35.43
C VAL A 108 8.28 4.14 -35.66
N LEU A 109 7.45 5.05 -35.14
CA LEU A 109 5.99 4.95 -35.28
C LEU A 109 5.53 5.06 -36.74
N LEU A 110 6.13 5.94 -37.54
CA LEU A 110 5.83 6.06 -38.97
C LEU A 110 6.17 4.80 -39.79
N ARG A 111 7.14 3.99 -39.32
CA ARG A 111 7.46 2.70 -39.95
C ARG A 111 6.55 1.57 -39.52
N GLN A 112 5.96 1.67 -38.34
CA GLN A 112 5.12 0.61 -37.75
C GLN A 112 3.64 0.78 -38.11
N LEU A 113 3.20 2.00 -38.32
CA LEU A 113 1.80 2.34 -38.54
C LEU A 113 1.59 2.87 -39.96
N ASP A 114 1.32 1.96 -40.90
CA ASP A 114 1.18 2.25 -42.34
C ASP A 114 0.11 3.32 -42.71
N GLN A 115 -0.71 3.75 -41.74
CA GLN A 115 -1.79 4.72 -41.95
C GLN A 115 -1.55 6.08 -41.28
N LEU A 116 -0.44 6.28 -40.54
CA LEU A 116 -0.14 7.54 -39.89
C LEU A 116 0.67 8.44 -40.82
N ASP A 117 0.09 9.61 -41.11
CA ASP A 117 0.80 10.68 -41.79
C ASP A 117 1.68 11.45 -40.81
N SER A 118 2.81 11.96 -41.30
CA SER A 118 3.79 12.72 -40.53
C SER A 118 3.20 13.97 -39.84
N GLU A 119 2.19 14.59 -40.48
CA GLU A 119 1.51 15.76 -39.95
C GLU A 119 0.57 15.38 -38.77
N ALA A 120 -0.17 14.27 -38.90
CA ALA A 120 -1.01 13.75 -37.84
C ALA A 120 -0.18 13.37 -36.60
N LEU A 121 0.94 12.70 -36.80
CA LEU A 121 1.85 12.34 -35.70
C LEU A 121 2.52 13.57 -35.06
N SER A 122 2.84 14.59 -35.86
CA SER A 122 3.38 15.86 -35.34
C SER A 122 2.35 16.59 -34.47
N ARG A 123 1.08 16.58 -34.85
CA ARG A 123 -0.01 17.14 -34.03
C ARG A 123 -0.20 16.31 -32.73
N SER A 124 -0.12 15.00 -32.81
CA SER A 124 -0.18 14.09 -31.64
C SER A 124 0.94 14.40 -30.66
N VAL A 125 2.19 14.56 -31.10
CA VAL A 125 3.31 14.98 -30.24
C VAL A 125 3.04 16.31 -29.57
N GLN A 126 2.48 17.26 -30.28
CA GLN A 126 2.20 18.59 -29.76
C GLN A 126 1.11 18.55 -28.69
N GLU A 127 0.01 17.82 -28.95
CA GLU A 127 -1.06 17.57 -27.97
C GLU A 127 -0.53 16.85 -26.72
N TYR A 128 0.32 15.85 -26.90
CA TYR A 128 0.95 15.12 -25.80
C TYR A 128 1.76 16.03 -24.88
N LEU A 129 2.65 16.87 -25.47
CA LEU A 129 3.44 17.82 -24.69
C LEU A 129 2.60 18.82 -23.91
N MET A 130 1.49 19.29 -24.50
CA MET A 130 0.55 20.19 -23.80
C MET A 130 -0.13 19.52 -22.63
N ARG A 131 -0.49 18.24 -22.75
CA ARG A 131 -1.08 17.45 -21.65
C ARG A 131 -0.09 17.21 -20.52
N ILE A 132 1.16 16.83 -20.83
CA ILE A 132 2.25 16.71 -19.87
C ILE A 132 2.45 18.03 -19.12
N LEU A 133 2.52 19.14 -19.84
CA LEU A 133 2.63 20.46 -19.23
C LEU A 133 1.47 20.76 -18.28
N GLY A 134 0.26 20.37 -18.64
CA GLY A 134 -0.92 20.47 -17.79
C GLY A 134 -0.76 19.74 -16.46
N HIS A 135 -0.29 18.50 -16.48
CA HIS A 135 -0.04 17.71 -15.27
C HIS A 135 1.10 18.30 -14.42
N ILE A 136 2.19 18.77 -15.03
CA ILE A 136 3.29 19.43 -14.31
C ILE A 136 2.79 20.71 -13.61
N ARG A 137 2.03 21.54 -14.32
CA ARG A 137 1.45 22.77 -13.75
C ARG A 137 0.48 22.48 -12.62
N GLN A 138 -0.29 21.40 -12.72
CA GLN A 138 -1.16 20.96 -11.63
C GLN A 138 -0.37 20.66 -10.36
N GLY A 139 0.75 19.95 -10.46
CA GLY A 139 1.65 19.70 -9.33
C GLY A 139 2.23 20.99 -8.75
N MET A 140 2.71 21.90 -9.61
CA MET A 140 3.23 23.21 -9.18
C MET A 140 2.16 24.01 -8.42
N GLN A 141 0.95 24.09 -8.95
CA GLN A 141 -0.15 24.81 -8.31
C GLN A 141 -0.54 24.20 -6.96
N THR A 142 -0.56 22.87 -6.86
CA THR A 142 -0.82 22.16 -5.60
C THR A 142 0.21 22.57 -4.56
N MET A 143 1.47 22.58 -4.91
CA MET A 143 2.56 22.93 -4.00
C MET A 143 2.59 24.42 -3.65
N GLN A 144 2.31 25.31 -4.62
CA GLN A 144 2.18 26.76 -4.37
C GLN A 144 1.04 27.05 -3.37
N ARG A 145 -0.13 26.39 -3.55
CA ARG A 145 -1.25 26.49 -2.60
C ARG A 145 -0.86 25.98 -1.21
N PHE A 146 -0.12 24.89 -1.14
CA PHE A 146 0.38 24.33 0.11
C PHE A 146 1.36 25.33 0.79
N HIS A 147 2.30 25.90 0.06
CA HIS A 147 3.22 26.90 0.58
C HIS A 147 2.55 28.20 1.05
N ALA A 148 1.42 28.58 0.44
CA ALA A 148 0.64 29.73 0.84
C ALA A 148 -0.12 29.53 2.17
N LEU A 149 -0.23 28.30 2.66
CA LEU A 149 -0.83 28.02 3.97
C LEU A 149 0.08 28.52 5.10
N ALA A 150 -0.53 28.93 6.22
CA ALA A 150 0.20 29.17 7.46
C ALA A 150 0.92 27.87 7.92
N PRO A 151 2.07 27.97 8.62
CA PRO A 151 2.87 26.81 9.03
C PRO A 151 2.06 25.71 9.72
N GLU A 152 1.16 26.08 10.64
CA GLU A 152 0.27 25.14 11.35
C GLU A 152 -0.67 24.39 10.39
N ARG A 153 -1.24 25.09 9.41
CA ARG A 153 -2.11 24.48 8.39
C ARG A 153 -1.32 23.56 7.46
N ARG A 154 -0.07 23.91 7.12
CA ARG A 154 0.82 23.02 6.36
C ARG A 154 1.09 21.72 7.12
N ARG A 155 1.40 21.86 8.42
CA ARG A 155 1.65 20.71 9.28
C ARG A 155 0.40 19.83 9.42
N HIS A 156 -0.77 20.44 9.57
CA HIS A 156 -2.04 19.70 9.59
C HIS A 156 -2.32 18.98 8.25
N ALA A 157 -2.05 19.62 7.11
CA ALA A 157 -2.22 18.99 5.81
C ALA A 157 -1.24 17.81 5.59
N LEU A 158 0.01 17.94 6.06
CA LEU A 158 0.98 16.84 6.08
C LEU A 158 0.47 15.68 6.96
N SER A 159 -0.04 15.98 8.17
CA SER A 159 -0.64 14.98 9.05
C SER A 159 -1.81 14.25 8.40
N ARG A 160 -2.71 14.97 7.75
CA ARG A 160 -3.82 14.35 7.01
C ARG A 160 -3.35 13.42 5.89
N ALA A 161 -2.32 13.79 5.17
CA ALA A 161 -1.75 12.93 4.14
C ALA A 161 -1.05 11.71 4.74
N ALA A 162 -0.32 11.89 5.85
CA ALA A 162 0.45 10.84 6.52
C ALA A 162 -0.42 9.80 7.24
N PHE A 163 -1.59 10.18 7.73
CA PHE A 163 -2.52 9.28 8.43
C PHE A 163 -3.74 8.87 7.60
N GLY A 164 -3.91 9.47 6.42
CA GLY A 164 -4.97 9.18 5.46
C GLY A 164 -4.52 8.28 4.31
N ALA A 165 -5.19 8.45 3.18
CA ALA A 165 -4.86 7.76 1.93
C ALA A 165 -3.91 8.57 1.03
N GLY A 166 -3.01 9.37 1.62
CA GLY A 166 -2.02 10.14 0.86
C GLY A 166 -1.07 9.22 0.11
N ASP A 167 -0.80 9.54 -1.17
CA ASP A 167 0.20 8.82 -1.91
C ASP A 167 1.63 9.23 -1.48
N VAL A 168 2.57 8.31 -1.65
CA VAL A 168 3.98 8.47 -1.24
C VAL A 168 4.63 9.72 -1.84
N ARG A 169 4.24 10.09 -3.07
CA ARG A 169 4.84 11.22 -3.81
C ARG A 169 4.38 12.55 -3.24
N THR A 170 3.08 12.71 -3.02
CA THR A 170 2.48 13.90 -2.37
C THR A 170 3.01 14.08 -0.95
N LEU A 171 3.14 12.99 -0.18
CA LEU A 171 3.72 13.02 1.15
C LEU A 171 5.17 13.54 1.15
N ARG A 172 5.97 13.07 0.19
CA ARG A 172 7.35 13.54 0.03
C ARG A 172 7.42 15.04 -0.23
N GLY A 173 6.58 15.55 -1.14
CA GLY A 173 6.50 16.99 -1.43
C GLY A 173 6.09 17.81 -0.21
N PHE A 174 5.06 17.38 0.51
CA PHE A 174 4.57 18.06 1.71
C PHE A 174 5.59 18.04 2.86
N ALA A 175 6.31 16.92 3.06
CA ALA A 175 7.36 16.82 4.05
C ALA A 175 8.47 17.85 3.78
N LEU A 176 9.01 17.86 2.57
CA LEU A 176 10.04 18.82 2.15
C LEU A 176 9.57 20.27 2.32
N ALA A 177 8.33 20.58 1.94
CA ALA A 177 7.75 21.91 2.09
C ALA A 177 7.50 22.32 3.55
N CYS A 178 7.44 21.34 4.47
CA CYS A 178 7.42 21.57 5.92
C CYS A 178 8.84 21.60 6.54
N GLY A 179 9.89 21.46 5.75
CA GLY A 179 11.28 21.39 6.24
C GLY A 179 11.62 20.05 6.89
N LEU A 180 10.82 18.99 6.65
CA LEU A 180 11.07 17.66 7.18
C LEU A 180 11.77 16.78 6.13
N ASP A 181 12.74 15.98 6.56
CA ASP A 181 13.31 14.94 5.71
C ASP A 181 12.27 13.83 5.46
N PRO A 182 11.90 13.53 4.22
CA PRO A 182 10.99 12.43 3.90
C PRO A 182 11.47 11.06 4.38
N ALA A 183 12.77 10.90 4.61
CA ALA A 183 13.39 9.69 5.13
C ALA A 183 13.41 9.64 6.67
N VAL A 184 12.95 10.70 7.37
CA VAL A 184 12.88 10.71 8.82
C VAL A 184 12.07 9.49 9.31
N ARG A 185 12.65 8.76 10.25
CA ARG A 185 12.04 7.53 10.77
C ARG A 185 11.12 7.85 11.93
N LEU A 186 9.86 7.48 11.74
CA LEU A 186 8.78 7.68 12.69
C LEU A 186 8.14 6.34 13.06
N THR A 187 7.47 6.35 14.19
CA THR A 187 6.65 5.22 14.68
C THR A 187 5.24 5.73 14.90
N PRO A 188 4.23 5.23 14.21
CA PRO A 188 2.84 5.58 14.50
C PRO A 188 2.40 5.02 15.84
N VAL A 189 1.60 5.80 16.56
CA VAL A 189 0.97 5.43 17.83
C VAL A 189 -0.52 5.74 17.75
N VAL A 190 -1.34 4.81 18.25
CA VAL A 190 -2.80 4.91 18.26
C VAL A 190 -3.30 4.50 19.63
N ALA A 191 -4.17 5.30 20.26
CA ALA A 191 -4.83 4.94 21.51
C ALA A 191 -5.63 3.65 21.33
N THR A 192 -5.59 2.75 22.32
CA THR A 192 -6.37 1.51 22.29
C THR A 192 -7.83 1.72 22.64
N ASP A 193 -8.13 2.79 23.40
CA ASP A 193 -9.47 3.28 23.63
C ASP A 193 -9.83 4.29 22.52
N PRO A 194 -10.89 4.06 21.74
CA PRO A 194 -11.29 4.95 20.64
C PRO A 194 -11.66 6.38 21.10
N ASP A 195 -12.12 6.53 22.33
CA ASP A 195 -12.53 7.82 22.91
C ASP A 195 -11.35 8.56 23.57
N ALA A 196 -10.21 7.90 23.72
CA ALA A 196 -9.04 8.49 24.33
C ALA A 196 -8.36 9.51 23.40
N THR A 197 -7.83 10.55 24.00
CA THR A 197 -7.00 11.56 23.33
C THR A 197 -5.54 11.37 23.76
N LEU A 198 -4.63 11.31 22.79
CA LEU A 198 -3.19 11.38 23.10
C LEU A 198 -2.86 12.74 23.72
N ASP A 199 -2.03 12.74 24.76
CA ASP A 199 -1.66 13.94 25.47
C ASP A 199 -1.15 15.03 24.50
N LEU A 200 -1.60 16.27 24.74
CA LEU A 200 -1.22 17.45 23.96
C LEU A 200 0.30 17.70 23.97
N ALA A 201 1.01 17.25 24.99
CA ALA A 201 2.47 17.29 25.02
C ALA A 201 3.16 16.59 23.82
N LEU A 202 2.42 15.73 23.10
CA LEU A 202 2.87 15.13 21.85
C LEU A 202 2.64 16.05 20.65
N ARG A 203 1.68 16.99 20.72
CA ARG A 203 1.26 17.80 19.58
C ARG A 203 2.10 19.06 19.36
N ASP A 204 2.70 19.56 20.43
CA ASP A 204 3.47 20.82 20.39
C ASP A 204 4.96 20.64 20.08
N ARG A 205 5.38 19.42 19.75
CA ARG A 205 6.76 19.13 19.43
C ARG A 205 7.00 19.08 17.93
N ASP A 206 8.10 19.66 17.47
CA ASP A 206 8.48 19.67 16.05
C ASP A 206 8.81 18.29 15.51
N ASP A 207 9.24 17.35 16.38
CA ASP A 207 9.61 16.00 16.04
C ASP A 207 8.42 14.99 16.08
N VAL A 208 7.21 15.44 16.43
CA VAL A 208 6.00 14.63 16.53
C VAL A 208 4.98 15.07 15.48
N LEU A 209 4.35 14.12 14.80
CA LEU A 209 3.25 14.36 13.88
C LEU A 209 1.92 13.99 14.57
N ALA A 210 1.04 14.95 14.79
CA ALA A 210 -0.31 14.68 15.25
C ALA A 210 -1.09 13.92 14.16
N GLY A 211 -1.90 12.93 14.55
CA GLY A 211 -2.78 12.23 13.62
C GLY A 211 -4.02 13.05 13.25
N THR A 212 -4.87 12.46 12.42
CA THR A 212 -6.16 13.06 12.04
C THR A 212 -7.23 12.90 13.11
N ALA A 213 -7.15 11.82 13.87
CA ALA A 213 -7.99 11.58 15.03
C ALA A 213 -7.26 12.01 16.33
N PRO A 214 -8.01 12.37 17.39
CA PRO A 214 -7.41 12.77 18.67
C PRO A 214 -6.50 11.72 19.30
N GLY A 215 -6.82 10.45 19.12
CA GLY A 215 -6.06 9.29 19.61
C GLY A 215 -4.91 8.84 18.72
N GLU A 216 -4.51 9.60 17.70
CA GLU A 216 -3.49 9.21 16.74
C GLU A 216 -2.30 10.15 16.69
N GLY A 217 -1.11 9.62 16.45
CA GLY A 217 0.10 10.41 16.22
C GLY A 217 1.26 9.55 15.72
N ALA A 218 2.36 10.20 15.36
CA ALA A 218 3.62 9.54 15.07
C ALA A 218 4.74 10.22 15.86
N VAL A 219 5.58 9.39 16.44
CA VAL A 219 6.68 9.81 17.31
C VAL A 219 8.03 9.39 16.71
N PRO A 220 9.14 10.03 17.11
CA PRO A 220 10.47 9.62 16.67
C PRO A 220 10.75 8.15 16.93
N ALA A 221 11.41 7.49 16.00
CA ALA A 221 11.83 6.08 16.11
C ALA A 221 12.68 5.80 17.36
N THR A 222 13.38 6.82 17.85
CA THR A 222 14.26 6.75 19.03
C THR A 222 13.52 6.64 20.35
N TRP A 223 12.21 6.91 20.38
CA TRP A 223 11.46 6.81 21.63
C TRP A 223 11.25 5.35 22.04
N THR A 224 11.56 5.08 23.31
CA THR A 224 11.30 3.78 23.94
C THR A 224 9.82 3.60 24.29
N ASN A 225 9.37 2.37 24.54
CA ASN A 225 7.99 2.11 24.99
C ASN A 225 7.67 2.85 26.30
N ALA A 226 8.63 2.97 27.21
CA ALA A 226 8.46 3.73 28.46
C ALA A 226 8.25 5.23 28.21
N GLN A 227 8.96 5.80 27.23
CA GLN A 227 8.77 7.20 26.83
C GLN A 227 7.42 7.42 26.15
N VAL A 228 7.02 6.51 25.28
CA VAL A 228 5.71 6.55 24.62
C VAL A 228 4.62 6.50 25.68
N ARG A 229 4.62 5.50 26.56
CA ARG A 229 3.63 5.34 27.63
C ARG A 229 3.51 6.60 28.51
N ARG A 230 4.67 7.11 28.98
CA ARG A 230 4.70 8.27 29.88
C ARG A 230 4.12 9.52 29.23
N ARG A 231 4.27 9.67 27.90
CA ARG A 231 3.89 10.87 27.16
C ARG A 231 2.51 10.76 26.50
N SER A 232 2.02 9.56 26.23
CA SER A 232 0.68 9.37 25.68
C SER A 232 -0.41 9.59 26.73
N GLY A 233 -0.14 9.33 28.00
CA GLY A 233 -1.10 9.40 29.11
C GLY A 233 -2.17 8.31 29.09
N VAL A 234 -2.23 7.49 28.04
CA VAL A 234 -3.21 6.43 27.79
C VAL A 234 -2.52 5.18 27.26
N ASP A 235 -3.25 4.03 27.27
CA ASP A 235 -2.77 2.81 26.64
C ASP A 235 -2.77 2.96 25.11
N VAL A 236 -1.69 2.51 24.46
CA VAL A 236 -1.49 2.72 23.03
C VAL A 236 -1.05 1.46 22.30
N ALA A 237 -1.45 1.35 21.05
CA ALA A 237 -0.78 0.53 20.06
C ALA A 237 0.39 1.29 19.46
N ARG A 238 1.50 0.60 19.25
CA ARG A 238 2.72 1.12 18.63
C ARG A 238 3.05 0.34 17.36
N GLY A 239 3.09 1.04 16.24
CA GLY A 239 3.39 0.49 14.93
C GLY A 239 4.86 0.24 14.65
N PRO A 240 5.18 -0.20 13.43
CA PRO A 240 6.55 -0.36 12.97
C PRO A 240 7.25 0.98 12.81
N VAL A 241 8.59 0.96 12.87
CA VAL A 241 9.44 2.11 12.57
C VAL A 241 9.62 2.22 11.07
N VAL A 242 9.12 3.27 10.47
CA VAL A 242 9.13 3.48 9.01
C VAL A 242 9.61 4.88 8.62
N PRO A 243 10.09 5.10 7.39
CA PRO A 243 10.23 6.44 6.83
C PRO A 243 8.88 7.17 6.79
N LEU A 244 8.88 8.50 6.87
CA LEU A 244 7.65 9.31 6.85
C LEU A 244 6.76 8.97 5.64
N VAL A 245 7.34 8.68 4.49
CA VAL A 245 6.60 8.35 3.27
C VAL A 245 5.83 7.02 3.33
N GLU A 246 6.18 6.13 4.25
CA GLU A 246 5.49 4.85 4.49
C GLU A 246 4.52 4.93 5.67
N LEU A 247 4.39 6.11 6.30
CA LEU A 247 3.56 6.29 7.49
C LEU A 247 2.07 5.96 7.27
N PRO A 248 1.43 6.22 6.10
CA PRO A 248 0.04 5.86 5.88
C PRO A 248 -0.24 4.37 6.08
N GLU A 249 0.61 3.51 5.53
CA GLU A 249 0.46 2.06 5.67
C GLU A 249 0.77 1.60 7.11
N ALA A 250 1.83 2.15 7.71
CA ALA A 250 2.18 1.86 9.09
C ALA A 250 1.08 2.31 10.07
N ALA A 251 0.45 3.47 9.84
CA ALA A 251 -0.68 3.95 10.64
C ALA A 251 -1.90 3.03 10.51
N ARG A 252 -2.19 2.54 9.30
CA ARG A 252 -3.25 1.56 9.07
C ARG A 252 -3.01 0.28 9.87
N LEU A 253 -1.81 -0.27 9.83
CA LEU A 253 -1.43 -1.45 10.63
C LEU A 253 -1.54 -1.17 12.13
N THR A 254 -1.18 0.04 12.58
CA THR A 254 -1.25 0.41 13.99
C THR A 254 -2.68 0.55 14.49
N ARG A 255 -3.62 1.05 13.66
CA ARG A 255 -5.05 1.04 13.98
C ARG A 255 -5.58 -0.39 14.15
N THR A 256 -5.19 -1.31 13.26
CA THR A 256 -5.53 -2.72 13.42
C THR A 256 -4.92 -3.31 14.70
N THR A 257 -3.68 -2.91 15.04
CA THR A 257 -3.04 -3.30 16.31
C THR A 257 -3.83 -2.80 17.51
N ALA A 258 -4.31 -1.55 17.49
CA ALA A 258 -5.13 -0.99 18.57
C ALA A 258 -6.45 -1.76 18.75
N ALA A 259 -7.08 -2.14 17.65
CA ALA A 259 -8.34 -2.91 17.67
C ALA A 259 -8.20 -4.33 18.26
N VAL A 260 -7.00 -4.92 18.20
CA VAL A 260 -6.73 -6.27 18.74
C VAL A 260 -5.94 -6.26 20.05
N ALA A 261 -5.59 -5.08 20.56
CA ALA A 261 -4.83 -4.94 21.79
C ALA A 261 -5.62 -5.46 23.00
N ALA A 262 -4.94 -6.23 23.87
CA ALA A 262 -5.55 -6.68 25.10
C ALA A 262 -5.76 -5.50 26.08
N PRO A 263 -6.91 -5.42 26.77
CA PRO A 263 -7.17 -4.38 27.76
C PRO A 263 -6.11 -4.37 28.86
N GLY A 264 -5.70 -3.18 29.30
CA GLY A 264 -4.74 -3.01 30.37
C GLY A 264 -3.25 -3.25 29.99
N VAL A 265 -2.96 -3.44 28.71
CA VAL A 265 -1.59 -3.48 28.19
C VAL A 265 -1.17 -2.07 27.78
N PRO A 266 -0.25 -1.42 28.52
CA PRO A 266 0.05 0.01 28.31
C PRO A 266 0.61 0.35 26.93
N VAL A 267 1.40 -0.57 26.34
CA VAL A 267 1.92 -0.43 24.97
C VAL A 267 1.90 -1.80 24.28
N THR A 268 0.99 -1.96 23.33
CA THR A 268 0.93 -3.14 22.46
C THR A 268 1.70 -2.85 21.18
N GLN A 269 2.76 -3.60 20.88
CA GLN A 269 3.51 -3.42 19.64
C GLN A 269 2.92 -4.30 18.53
N THR A 270 2.85 -3.78 17.31
CA THR A 270 2.35 -4.55 16.13
C THR A 270 3.06 -5.90 16.00
N ARG A 271 4.38 -5.95 16.24
CA ARG A 271 5.17 -7.19 16.13
C ARG A 271 4.77 -8.27 17.13
N ASP A 272 4.19 -7.90 18.27
CA ASP A 272 3.79 -8.83 19.34
C ASP A 272 2.44 -9.48 19.04
N VAL A 273 1.66 -8.91 18.11
CA VAL A 273 0.31 -9.35 17.71
C VAL A 273 0.16 -9.54 16.19
N LEU A 274 1.25 -9.85 15.49
CA LEU A 274 1.28 -9.93 14.01
C LEU A 274 0.18 -10.81 13.43
N THR A 275 -0.03 -12.00 13.98
CA THR A 275 -1.06 -12.92 13.48
C THR A 275 -2.46 -12.31 13.58
N GLN A 276 -2.77 -11.66 14.70
CA GLN A 276 -4.07 -10.98 14.90
C GLN A 276 -4.22 -9.80 13.92
N VAL A 277 -3.15 -9.01 13.74
CA VAL A 277 -3.15 -7.89 12.80
C VAL A 277 -3.34 -8.35 11.35
N MET A 278 -2.67 -9.43 10.94
CA MET A 278 -2.83 -10.00 9.60
C MET A 278 -4.29 -10.43 9.36
N VAL A 279 -4.89 -11.05 10.33
CA VAL A 279 -6.24 -11.58 10.23
C VAL A 279 -7.29 -10.46 10.24
N HIS A 280 -7.16 -9.48 11.11
CA HIS A 280 -8.08 -8.34 11.21
C HIS A 280 -7.82 -7.26 10.14
N GLY A 281 -6.68 -7.31 9.47
CA GLY A 281 -6.31 -6.34 8.43
C GLY A 281 -7.14 -6.41 7.15
N SER A 282 -7.88 -7.52 6.94
CA SER A 282 -8.78 -7.71 5.81
C SER A 282 -10.09 -8.39 6.27
N PRO A 283 -11.12 -7.64 6.66
CA PRO A 283 -12.40 -8.18 7.12
C PRO A 283 -13.02 -9.17 6.12
N LEU A 284 -12.98 -8.84 4.84
CA LEU A 284 -13.51 -9.73 3.80
C LEU A 284 -12.79 -11.08 3.78
N LEU A 285 -11.46 -11.08 3.92
CA LEU A 285 -10.68 -12.32 3.95
C LEU A 285 -10.99 -13.12 5.23
N ALA A 286 -11.13 -12.44 6.36
CA ALA A 286 -11.53 -13.02 7.61
C ALA A 286 -12.91 -13.71 7.50
N ASP A 287 -13.89 -13.03 6.90
CA ASP A 287 -15.22 -13.57 6.66
C ASP A 287 -15.21 -14.79 5.74
N LEU A 288 -14.41 -14.72 4.65
CA LEU A 288 -14.27 -15.84 3.71
C LEU A 288 -13.66 -17.08 4.38
N VAL A 289 -12.59 -16.92 5.16
CA VAL A 289 -11.94 -18.02 5.87
C VAL A 289 -12.86 -18.59 6.93
N THR A 290 -13.52 -17.75 7.72
CA THR A 290 -14.48 -18.16 8.75
C THR A 290 -15.66 -18.88 8.13
N GLY A 291 -16.27 -18.32 7.10
CA GLY A 291 -17.42 -18.93 6.41
C GLY A 291 -17.09 -20.28 5.76
N SER A 292 -15.89 -20.40 5.16
CA SER A 292 -15.49 -21.65 4.49
C SER A 292 -15.10 -22.77 5.47
N ARG A 293 -14.59 -22.44 6.67
CA ARG A 293 -14.01 -23.43 7.58
C ARG A 293 -14.87 -23.71 8.81
N LEU A 294 -15.71 -22.77 9.26
CA LEU A 294 -16.48 -22.90 10.49
C LEU A 294 -17.97 -23.21 10.29
N GLY A 295 -18.44 -23.39 9.04
CA GLY A 295 -19.83 -23.75 8.76
C GLY A 295 -20.38 -24.84 9.69
N PRO A 296 -19.72 -26.01 9.83
CA PRO A 296 -20.17 -27.07 10.71
C PRO A 296 -20.26 -26.70 12.21
N PHE A 297 -19.43 -25.75 12.67
CA PHE A 297 -19.51 -25.27 14.06
C PHE A 297 -20.74 -24.39 14.28
N LEU A 298 -21.15 -23.62 13.28
CA LEU A 298 -22.27 -22.68 13.39
C LEU A 298 -23.62 -23.41 13.58
N GLU A 299 -23.70 -24.67 13.19
CA GLU A 299 -24.88 -25.54 13.41
C GLU A 299 -25.02 -26.01 14.87
N LEU A 300 -23.98 -25.83 15.69
CA LEU A 300 -23.99 -26.25 17.09
C LEU A 300 -24.63 -25.20 18.01
N PRO A 301 -25.29 -25.61 19.12
CA PRO A 301 -25.69 -24.69 20.18
C PRO A 301 -24.49 -23.89 20.71
N ALA A 302 -24.71 -22.61 21.08
CA ALA A 302 -23.66 -21.64 21.45
C ALA A 302 -22.66 -22.22 22.48
N VAL A 303 -23.11 -22.79 23.57
CA VAL A 303 -22.26 -23.37 24.63
C VAL A 303 -21.36 -24.49 24.07
N ARG A 304 -21.95 -25.39 23.25
CA ARG A 304 -21.23 -26.52 22.68
C ARG A 304 -20.23 -26.04 21.61
N ARG A 305 -20.62 -25.05 20.80
CA ARG A 305 -19.80 -24.40 19.79
C ARG A 305 -18.55 -23.76 20.40
N ALA A 306 -18.72 -22.93 21.43
CA ALA A 306 -17.63 -22.29 22.16
C ALA A 306 -16.67 -23.31 22.79
N ALA A 307 -17.20 -24.30 23.50
CA ALA A 307 -16.39 -25.32 24.16
C ALA A 307 -15.62 -26.23 23.20
N LEU A 308 -16.22 -26.59 22.06
CA LEU A 308 -15.56 -27.38 21.02
C LEU A 308 -14.51 -26.52 20.31
N GLY A 309 -14.86 -25.29 19.90
CA GLY A 309 -13.95 -24.33 19.21
C GLY A 309 -12.73 -24.03 20.07
N ARG A 310 -12.91 -23.74 21.37
CA ARG A 310 -11.78 -23.52 22.30
C ARG A 310 -10.88 -24.75 22.39
N THR A 311 -11.42 -25.95 22.53
CA THR A 311 -10.58 -27.16 22.61
C THR A 311 -9.75 -27.39 21.33
N VAL A 312 -10.36 -27.18 20.17
CA VAL A 312 -9.65 -27.33 18.87
C VAL A 312 -8.60 -26.24 18.71
N LEU A 313 -8.93 -24.99 19.07
CA LEU A 313 -8.00 -23.87 19.03
C LEU A 313 -6.78 -24.14 19.91
N ASP A 314 -6.98 -24.46 21.16
CA ASP A 314 -5.88 -24.75 22.11
C ASP A 314 -4.99 -25.89 21.61
N TRP A 315 -5.59 -26.93 21.04
CA TRP A 315 -4.85 -28.05 20.47
C TRP A 315 -4.02 -27.64 19.23
N LEU A 316 -4.59 -26.83 18.33
CA LEU A 316 -3.90 -26.34 17.14
C LEU A 316 -2.74 -25.38 17.48
N GLU A 317 -2.93 -24.53 18.48
CA GLU A 317 -1.93 -23.53 18.91
C GLU A 317 -0.72 -24.16 19.57
N HIS A 318 -0.95 -25.14 20.45
CA HIS A 318 0.12 -25.70 21.25
C HIS A 318 0.78 -26.93 20.62
N GLY A 319 0.07 -27.64 19.73
CA GLY A 319 0.58 -28.89 19.12
C GLY A 319 0.91 -29.98 20.17
N THR A 320 0.40 -29.84 21.42
CA THR A 320 0.78 -30.66 22.56
C THR A 320 -0.03 -31.94 22.64
N PRO A 321 0.51 -33.01 23.22
CA PRO A 321 -0.26 -34.21 23.54
C PRO A 321 -1.47 -33.89 24.42
N VAL A 322 -2.59 -34.61 24.21
CA VAL A 322 -3.87 -34.36 24.89
C VAL A 322 -3.71 -34.34 26.41
N ASN A 323 -2.85 -35.20 27.00
CA ASN A 323 -2.60 -35.23 28.42
C ASN A 323 -1.94 -33.95 28.97
N VAL A 324 -1.16 -33.25 28.16
CA VAL A 324 -0.55 -31.95 28.53
C VAL A 324 -1.59 -30.85 28.43
N LEU A 325 -2.39 -30.85 27.38
CA LEU A 325 -3.48 -29.93 27.20
C LEU A 325 -4.55 -30.06 28.32
N ALA A 326 -4.85 -31.31 28.74
CA ALA A 326 -5.74 -31.57 29.83
C ALA A 326 -5.31 -30.92 31.17
N ARG A 327 -4.02 -30.97 31.45
CA ARG A 327 -3.46 -30.33 32.65
C ARG A 327 -3.47 -28.80 32.55
N GLN A 328 -3.20 -28.25 31.36
CA GLN A 328 -3.15 -26.79 31.14
C GLN A 328 -4.55 -26.17 31.21
N THR A 329 -5.56 -26.83 30.65
CA THR A 329 -6.95 -26.31 30.56
C THR A 329 -7.85 -26.75 31.71
N GLY A 330 -7.42 -27.66 32.59
CA GLY A 330 -8.24 -28.27 33.65
C GLY A 330 -9.37 -29.15 33.11
N THR A 331 -9.32 -29.51 31.81
CA THR A 331 -10.34 -30.31 31.13
C THR A 331 -9.90 -31.78 31.12
N PRO A 332 -10.78 -32.75 31.51
CA PRO A 332 -10.44 -34.18 31.49
C PRO A 332 -9.97 -34.63 30.09
N ALA A 333 -8.88 -35.42 30.05
CA ALA A 333 -8.29 -35.89 28.78
C ALA A 333 -9.32 -36.61 27.87
N GLN A 334 -10.19 -37.40 28.46
CA GLN A 334 -11.26 -38.08 27.73
C GLN A 334 -12.22 -37.09 27.03
N THR A 335 -12.54 -35.98 27.70
CA THR A 335 -13.39 -34.93 27.12
C THR A 335 -12.70 -34.27 25.94
N ILE A 336 -11.40 -34.00 26.07
CA ILE A 336 -10.59 -33.42 24.96
C ILE A 336 -10.53 -34.38 23.78
N HIS A 337 -10.26 -35.68 24.03
CA HIS A 337 -10.28 -36.70 22.98
C HIS A 337 -11.62 -36.77 22.25
N THR A 338 -12.73 -36.77 22.99
CA THR A 338 -14.10 -36.81 22.43
C THR A 338 -14.38 -35.55 21.58
N ARG A 339 -13.99 -34.37 22.06
CA ARG A 339 -14.15 -33.11 21.31
C ARG A 339 -13.32 -33.11 20.03
N LEU A 340 -12.04 -33.47 20.08
CA LEU A 340 -11.17 -33.54 18.90
C LEU A 340 -11.68 -34.57 17.88
N ALA A 341 -12.15 -35.74 18.33
CA ALA A 341 -12.76 -36.73 17.46
C ALA A 341 -14.06 -36.21 16.79
N THR A 342 -14.85 -35.43 17.53
CA THR A 342 -16.05 -34.78 17.00
C THR A 342 -15.67 -33.73 15.95
N ALA A 343 -14.70 -32.86 16.23
CA ALA A 343 -14.23 -31.87 15.30
C ALA A 343 -13.68 -32.50 14.00
N LYS A 344 -12.86 -33.55 14.12
CA LYS A 344 -12.32 -34.28 12.95
C LYS A 344 -13.44 -34.79 12.03
N ARG A 345 -14.48 -35.38 12.60
CA ARG A 345 -15.63 -35.90 11.82
C ARG A 345 -16.44 -34.77 11.16
N MET A 346 -16.62 -33.65 11.86
CA MET A 346 -17.38 -32.51 11.35
C MET A 346 -16.67 -31.76 10.22
N LEU A 347 -15.36 -31.76 10.27
CA LEU A 347 -14.51 -30.99 9.37
C LEU A 347 -13.89 -31.83 8.24
N ASP A 348 -14.30 -33.09 8.09
CA ASP A 348 -13.77 -34.01 7.07
C ASP A 348 -12.23 -34.17 7.17
N ASP A 349 -11.73 -34.29 8.39
CA ASP A 349 -10.32 -34.40 8.80
C ASP A 349 -9.35 -33.35 8.21
N PRO A 350 -9.59 -32.03 8.35
CA PRO A 350 -8.67 -31.00 7.86
C PRO A 350 -7.41 -30.89 8.72
N LEU A 351 -7.29 -31.65 9.82
CA LEU A 351 -6.21 -31.53 10.80
C LEU A 351 -4.91 -32.18 10.34
N THR A 352 -4.96 -32.99 9.29
CA THR A 352 -3.79 -33.64 8.67
C THR A 352 -3.19 -32.83 7.52
N ASP A 353 -3.98 -32.00 6.85
CA ASP A 353 -3.54 -31.09 5.79
C ASP A 353 -2.98 -29.79 6.40
N PRO A 354 -1.69 -29.45 6.19
CA PRO A 354 -1.07 -28.27 6.79
C PRO A 354 -1.76 -26.94 6.42
N ASP A 355 -2.20 -26.78 5.17
CA ASP A 355 -2.84 -25.53 4.71
C ASP A 355 -4.23 -25.38 5.31
N ARG A 356 -5.04 -26.43 5.31
CA ARG A 356 -6.35 -26.44 5.96
C ARG A 356 -6.26 -26.27 7.47
N ARG A 357 -5.21 -26.83 8.08
CA ARG A 357 -4.93 -26.64 9.51
C ARG A 357 -4.63 -25.18 9.84
N LEU A 358 -3.85 -24.49 9.03
CA LEU A 358 -3.55 -23.07 9.20
C LEU A 358 -4.82 -22.21 9.05
N GLU A 359 -5.61 -22.45 8.02
CA GLU A 359 -6.87 -21.74 7.79
C GLU A 359 -7.86 -21.95 8.94
N LEU A 360 -7.97 -23.17 9.45
CA LEU A 360 -8.82 -23.49 10.61
C LEU A 360 -8.32 -22.78 11.88
N LEU A 361 -7.02 -22.75 12.13
CA LEU A 361 -6.41 -22.03 13.24
C LEU A 361 -6.76 -20.55 13.19
N VAL A 362 -6.62 -19.94 12.01
CA VAL A 362 -6.96 -18.51 11.78
C VAL A 362 -8.46 -18.28 12.02
N ALA A 363 -9.32 -19.11 11.43
CA ALA A 363 -10.76 -18.99 11.58
C ALA A 363 -11.21 -19.10 13.05
N LEU A 364 -10.64 -20.06 13.80
CA LEU A 364 -10.97 -20.25 15.22
C LEU A 364 -10.44 -19.11 16.10
N ARG A 365 -9.26 -18.57 15.82
CA ARG A 365 -8.76 -17.38 16.53
C ARG A 365 -9.67 -16.17 16.39
N LEU A 366 -10.33 -16.02 15.24
CA LEU A 366 -11.32 -14.98 15.01
C LEU A 366 -12.64 -15.24 15.75
N ALA A 367 -13.15 -16.45 15.64
CA ALA A 367 -14.53 -16.75 16.04
C ALA A 367 -14.68 -17.12 17.53
N VAL A 368 -13.72 -17.85 18.12
CA VAL A 368 -13.84 -18.37 19.49
C VAL A 368 -14.04 -17.27 20.55
N PRO A 369 -13.31 -16.12 20.52
CA PRO A 369 -13.54 -15.07 21.51
C PRO A 369 -14.97 -14.52 21.49
N SER A 370 -15.56 -14.34 20.29
CA SER A 370 -16.96 -13.89 20.17
C SER A 370 -17.96 -14.93 20.64
N TRP A 371 -17.73 -16.22 20.36
CA TRP A 371 -18.58 -17.31 20.86
C TRP A 371 -18.55 -17.43 22.38
N GLU A 372 -17.40 -17.23 23.02
CA GLU A 372 -17.27 -17.19 24.47
C GLU A 372 -17.94 -15.97 25.08
N ALA A 373 -17.88 -14.81 24.40
CA ALA A 373 -18.60 -13.62 24.85
C ALA A 373 -20.13 -13.83 24.79
N GLU A 374 -20.63 -14.44 23.71
CA GLU A 374 -22.03 -14.79 23.54
C GLU A 374 -22.51 -15.68 24.69
N VAL A 375 -21.71 -16.70 25.06
CA VAL A 375 -22.06 -17.62 26.16
C VAL A 375 -22.06 -16.93 27.53
N ARG A 376 -21.20 -15.93 27.75
CA ARG A 376 -21.15 -15.17 29.00
C ARG A 376 -22.30 -14.17 29.15
N SER A 377 -22.85 -13.72 28.03
CA SER A 377 -23.97 -12.74 28.01
C SER A 377 -25.36 -13.40 28.03
N ALA A 378 -25.44 -14.69 27.80
CA ALA A 378 -26.68 -15.49 27.85
C ALA A 378 -26.94 -16.11 29.24
#